data_d25c04df479e1af6bd0c98fb6a7d5f19
#
_entry.id   d25c04df479e1af6bd0c98fb6a7d5f19
#
_cell.length_a   1.000
_cell.length_b   1.000
_cell.length_c   1.000
_cell.angle_alpha   90.00
_cell.angle_beta   90.00
_cell.angle_gamma   90.00
#
_symmetry.space_group_name_H-M   'P 1'
#
loop_
_entity.id
_entity.type
_entity.pdbx_description
1 polymer ?
#
loop_
_entity_poly.entity_id
_entity_poly.type
_entity_poly.pdbx_seq_one_letter_code
_entity_poly.pdbx_strand_id
1 'polypeptide(L)'
;MMTRVKGWEKALKEVMQRHMALPSEFGVSDCYLICDDTVLAITGERMYPDAIGYTSELGAAKKLAAHDFANVEQAFAAKFEIIHPMHAQRGDIGVIDNDGAICGGVFTALGFMVRDENQITFLPVTRVKAAFKVGR
;
A
#
# COMPACT_ATOMS: atom_id res chain seq x y z
N MET A 1 -16.06 9.40 1.40
CA MET A 1 -15.24 8.73 2.45
C MET A 1 -15.40 7.22 2.32
N MET A 2 -14.29 6.52 2.32
CA MET A 2 -14.31 5.07 2.21
C MET A 2 -14.64 4.42 3.55
N THR A 3 -15.45 3.37 3.51
CA THR A 3 -15.73 2.52 4.66
C THR A 3 -15.31 1.09 4.35
N ARG A 4 -15.01 0.31 5.37
CA ARG A 4 -14.63 -1.09 5.18
C ARG A 4 -15.86 -1.93 4.92
N VAL A 5 -15.77 -2.80 3.92
CA VAL A 5 -16.86 -3.72 3.56
C VAL A 5 -16.91 -4.87 4.57
N LYS A 6 -18.07 -5.54 4.64
CA LYS A 6 -18.22 -6.75 5.44
C LYS A 6 -17.27 -7.83 4.90
N GLY A 7 -16.55 -8.51 5.79
CA GLY A 7 -15.60 -9.55 5.40
C GLY A 7 -14.25 -9.01 4.95
N TRP A 8 -13.95 -7.75 5.26
CA TRP A 8 -12.68 -7.11 4.87
C TRP A 8 -11.46 -7.86 5.40
N GLU A 9 -11.55 -8.51 6.55
CA GLU A 9 -10.42 -9.25 7.14
C GLU A 9 -10.02 -10.44 6.23
N LYS A 10 -11.02 -11.16 5.71
CA LYS A 10 -10.79 -12.25 4.77
C LYS A 10 -10.23 -11.71 3.45
N ALA A 11 -10.77 -10.60 2.97
CA ALA A 11 -10.31 -9.95 1.75
C ALA A 11 -8.86 -9.50 1.87
N LEU A 12 -8.48 -8.94 3.02
CA LEU A 12 -7.09 -8.56 3.30
C LEU A 12 -6.16 -9.78 3.23
N LYS A 13 -6.55 -10.88 3.85
CA LYS A 13 -5.76 -12.11 3.84
C LYS A 13 -5.57 -12.64 2.41
N GLU A 14 -6.61 -12.59 1.60
CA GLU A 14 -6.55 -13.03 0.20
C GLU A 14 -5.60 -12.17 -0.63
N VAL A 15 -5.61 -10.86 -0.44
CA VAL A 15 -4.66 -9.94 -1.10
C VAL A 15 -3.23 -10.26 -0.70
N MET A 16 -2.99 -10.45 0.59
CA MET A 16 -1.69 -10.78 1.12
C MET A 16 -1.17 -12.08 0.51
N GLN A 17 -1.98 -13.13 0.49
CA GLN A 17 -1.62 -14.43 -0.09
C GLN A 17 -1.34 -14.32 -1.59
N ARG A 18 -2.15 -13.53 -2.31
CA ARG A 18 -1.96 -13.32 -3.75
C ARG A 18 -0.61 -12.67 -4.04
N HIS A 19 -0.27 -11.61 -3.32
CA HIS A 19 1.00 -10.93 -3.53
C HIS A 19 2.22 -11.76 -3.09
N MET A 20 2.07 -12.62 -2.09
CA MET A 20 3.12 -13.56 -1.70
C MET A 20 3.42 -14.56 -2.81
N ALA A 21 2.46 -14.87 -3.66
CA ALA A 21 2.60 -15.80 -4.77
C ALA A 21 3.02 -15.12 -6.09
N LEU A 22 2.94 -13.79 -6.18
CA LEU A 22 3.29 -13.04 -7.38
C LEU A 22 4.78 -12.68 -7.41
N PRO A 23 5.37 -12.54 -8.61
CA PRO A 23 6.73 -12.03 -8.71
C PRO A 23 6.79 -10.55 -8.38
N SER A 24 7.94 -10.08 -7.89
CA SER A 24 8.21 -8.66 -7.69
C SER A 24 8.45 -8.01 -9.05
N GLU A 25 7.47 -7.28 -9.53
CA GLU A 25 7.47 -6.71 -10.87
C GLU A 25 6.55 -5.49 -10.91
N PHE A 26 7.02 -4.40 -11.51
CA PHE A 26 6.20 -3.20 -11.65
C PHE A 26 4.93 -3.49 -12.45
N GLY A 27 3.78 -3.11 -11.90
CA GLY A 27 2.48 -3.35 -12.50
C GLY A 27 1.87 -4.72 -12.17
N VAL A 28 2.61 -5.61 -11.52
CA VAL A 28 2.15 -6.93 -11.10
C VAL A 28 2.07 -6.99 -9.58
N SER A 29 3.20 -6.83 -8.90
CA SER A 29 3.28 -6.76 -7.45
C SER A 29 4.43 -5.83 -7.08
N ASP A 30 4.10 -4.66 -6.58
CA ASP A 30 5.06 -3.63 -6.21
C ASP A 30 4.54 -2.87 -4.99
N CYS A 31 5.33 -1.95 -4.47
CA CYS A 31 5.02 -1.27 -3.21
C CYS A 31 3.76 -0.40 -3.26
N TYR A 32 3.35 0.07 -4.43
CA TYR A 32 2.09 0.79 -4.59
C TYR A 32 0.91 -0.19 -4.69
N LEU A 33 1.05 -1.23 -5.52
CA LEU A 33 -0.04 -2.17 -5.79
C LEU A 33 -0.43 -3.01 -4.57
N ILE A 34 0.51 -3.38 -3.71
CA ILE A 34 0.11 -4.08 -2.47
C ILE A 34 -0.79 -3.19 -1.62
N CYS A 35 -0.58 -1.88 -1.65
CA CYS A 35 -1.43 -0.92 -0.93
C CYS A 35 -2.76 -0.70 -1.64
N ASP A 36 -2.74 -0.44 -2.94
CA ASP A 36 -3.96 -0.16 -3.68
C ASP A 36 -4.87 -1.38 -3.82
N ASP A 37 -4.31 -2.56 -4.02
CA ASP A 37 -5.09 -3.80 -4.03
C ASP A 37 -5.71 -4.07 -2.66
N THR A 38 -5.01 -3.72 -1.57
CA THR A 38 -5.56 -3.80 -0.22
C THR A 38 -6.73 -2.84 -0.04
N VAL A 39 -6.56 -1.58 -0.44
CA VAL A 39 -7.63 -0.57 -0.35
C VAL A 39 -8.84 -1.02 -1.15
N LEU A 40 -8.64 -1.51 -2.37
CA LEU A 40 -9.74 -2.04 -3.20
C LEU A 40 -10.46 -3.20 -2.51
N ALA A 41 -9.70 -4.15 -1.95
CA ALA A 41 -10.29 -5.33 -1.33
C ALA A 41 -11.10 -5.01 -0.09
N ILE A 42 -10.63 -4.07 0.74
CA ILE A 42 -11.28 -3.79 2.03
C ILE A 42 -12.31 -2.66 1.98
N THR A 43 -12.29 -1.81 0.94
CA THR A 43 -13.25 -0.71 0.80
C THR A 43 -14.14 -0.80 -0.45
N GLY A 44 -13.75 -1.61 -1.42
CA GLY A 44 -14.44 -1.71 -2.70
C GLY A 44 -14.02 -0.67 -3.73
N GLU A 45 -13.08 0.22 -3.41
CA GLU A 45 -12.63 1.29 -4.30
C GLU A 45 -11.11 1.38 -4.32
N ARG A 46 -10.53 1.66 -5.49
CA ARG A 46 -9.11 1.99 -5.60
C ARG A 46 -8.86 3.43 -5.14
N MET A 47 -7.63 3.69 -4.69
CA MET A 47 -7.21 5.06 -4.38
C MET A 47 -7.22 5.95 -5.63
N TYR A 48 -6.56 5.48 -6.68
CA TYR A 48 -6.39 6.22 -7.93
C TYR A 48 -6.57 5.25 -9.10
N PRO A 49 -7.81 5.06 -9.60
CA PRO A 49 -8.06 4.11 -10.69
C PRO A 49 -7.25 4.38 -11.95
N ASP A 50 -6.89 5.63 -12.21
CA ASP A 50 -6.09 6.04 -13.37
C ASP A 50 -4.57 5.84 -13.17
N ALA A 51 -4.14 5.48 -11.96
CA ALA A 51 -2.72 5.34 -11.65
C ALA A 51 -2.19 3.92 -11.85
N ILE A 52 -3.01 2.99 -12.30
CA ILE A 52 -2.61 1.61 -12.58
C ILE A 52 -2.35 1.40 -14.08
N GLY A 53 -1.81 0.24 -14.44
CA GLY A 53 -1.56 -0.11 -15.84
C GLY A 53 -0.14 0.21 -16.31
N TYR A 54 0.73 0.71 -15.45
CA TYR A 54 2.14 0.88 -15.76
C TYR A 54 2.85 -0.49 -15.76
N THR A 55 3.99 -0.57 -16.44
CA THR A 55 4.78 -1.80 -16.53
C THR A 55 6.25 -1.60 -16.17
N SER A 56 6.61 -0.40 -15.69
CA SER A 56 7.99 -0.05 -15.36
C SER A 56 8.03 0.96 -14.22
N GLU A 57 9.20 1.09 -13.60
CA GLU A 57 9.44 2.11 -12.58
C GLU A 57 9.17 3.52 -13.13
N LEU A 58 9.65 3.81 -14.33
CA LEU A 58 9.42 5.10 -14.97
C LEU A 58 7.93 5.34 -15.21
N GLY A 59 7.21 4.31 -15.67
CA GLY A 59 5.75 4.40 -15.86
C GLY A 59 5.02 4.69 -14.55
N ALA A 60 5.41 4.04 -13.46
CA ALA A 60 4.86 4.31 -12.13
C ALA A 60 5.12 5.75 -11.69
N ALA A 61 6.35 6.23 -11.88
CA ALA A 61 6.72 7.62 -11.55
C ALA A 61 5.90 8.64 -12.36
N LYS A 62 5.63 8.36 -13.62
CA LYS A 62 4.80 9.22 -14.48
C LYS A 62 3.35 9.29 -13.98
N LYS A 63 2.81 8.18 -13.45
CA LYS A 63 1.45 8.16 -12.87
C LYS A 63 1.38 9.04 -11.64
N LEU A 64 2.39 8.99 -10.76
CA LEU A 64 2.47 9.88 -9.59
C LEU A 64 2.59 11.34 -10.02
N ALA A 65 3.47 11.63 -10.97
CA ALA A 65 3.69 13.00 -11.46
C ALA A 65 2.43 13.60 -12.10
N ALA A 66 1.59 12.78 -12.73
CA ALA A 66 0.31 13.23 -13.29
C ALA A 66 -0.66 13.76 -12.24
N HIS A 67 -0.50 13.35 -10.98
CA HIS A 67 -1.26 13.84 -9.83
C HIS A 67 -0.45 14.87 -9.01
N ASP A 68 0.69 15.32 -9.49
CA ASP A 68 1.62 16.23 -8.78
C ASP A 68 2.19 15.61 -7.49
N PHE A 69 2.30 14.30 -7.42
CA PHE A 69 2.91 13.59 -6.29
C PHE A 69 4.37 13.25 -6.60
N ALA A 70 5.26 13.51 -5.63
CA ALA A 70 6.67 13.15 -5.74
C ALA A 70 6.93 11.69 -5.36
N ASN A 71 6.06 11.10 -4.54
CA ASN A 71 6.20 9.72 -4.04
C ASN A 71 4.85 9.19 -3.54
N VAL A 72 4.84 7.92 -3.13
CA VAL A 72 3.61 7.27 -2.67
C VAL A 72 3.12 7.85 -1.33
N GLU A 73 3.99 8.38 -0.51
CA GLU A 73 3.57 9.02 0.75
C GLU A 73 2.63 10.18 0.49
N GLN A 74 2.97 11.03 -0.49
CA GLN A 74 2.10 12.15 -0.89
C GLN A 74 0.78 11.66 -1.45
N ALA A 75 0.82 10.59 -2.23
CA ALA A 75 -0.39 9.99 -2.79
C ALA A 75 -1.33 9.48 -1.68
N PHE A 76 -0.78 8.82 -0.67
CA PHE A 76 -1.58 8.31 0.45
C PHE A 76 -2.11 9.44 1.33
N ALA A 77 -1.28 10.45 1.61
CA ALA A 77 -1.66 11.60 2.43
C ALA A 77 -2.77 12.44 1.81
N ALA A 78 -2.85 12.48 0.48
CA ALA A 78 -3.92 13.19 -0.22
C ALA A 78 -5.27 12.45 -0.15
N LYS A 79 -5.26 11.16 0.17
CA LYS A 79 -6.47 10.33 0.17
C LYS A 79 -6.95 9.96 1.56
N PHE A 80 -6.05 9.79 2.53
CA PHE A 80 -6.36 9.26 3.85
C PHE A 80 -5.81 10.14 4.97
N GLU A 81 -6.49 10.07 6.13
CA GLU A 81 -6.00 10.70 7.35
C GLU A 81 -4.71 10.04 7.82
N ILE A 82 -3.72 10.85 8.16
CA ILE A 82 -2.48 10.37 8.76
C ILE A 82 -2.73 10.03 10.23
N ILE A 83 -2.20 8.89 10.68
CA ILE A 83 -2.29 8.45 12.08
C ILE A 83 -0.90 8.03 12.57
N HIS A 84 -0.73 7.98 13.89
CA HIS A 84 0.52 7.44 14.43
C HIS A 84 0.62 5.94 14.09
N PRO A 85 1.80 5.44 13.67
CA PRO A 85 1.94 4.02 13.31
C PRO A 85 1.49 3.04 14.39
N MET A 86 1.67 3.39 15.67
CA MET A 86 1.23 2.54 16.77
C MET A 86 -0.30 2.46 16.94
N HIS A 87 -1.04 3.35 16.27
CA HIS A 87 -2.50 3.34 16.27
C HIS A 87 -3.09 2.70 15.02
N ALA A 88 -2.23 2.25 14.10
CA ALA A 88 -2.69 1.62 12.87
C ALA A 88 -3.32 0.26 13.18
N GLN A 89 -4.34 -0.06 12.39
CA GLN A 89 -5.04 -1.35 12.44
C GLN A 89 -4.69 -2.17 11.20
N ARG A 90 -4.91 -3.47 11.26
CA ARG A 90 -4.77 -4.32 10.07
C ARG A 90 -5.60 -3.72 8.93
N GLY A 91 -5.01 -3.69 7.73
CA GLY A 91 -5.65 -3.09 6.56
C GLY A 91 -5.34 -1.61 6.38
N ASP A 92 -4.79 -0.92 7.37
CA ASP A 92 -4.24 0.41 7.15
C ASP A 92 -2.96 0.29 6.33
N ILE A 93 -2.60 1.37 5.66
CA ILE A 93 -1.39 1.41 4.85
C ILE A 93 -0.39 2.41 5.43
N GLY A 94 0.84 2.33 4.97
CA GLY A 94 1.87 3.24 5.43
C GLY A 94 3.05 3.25 4.49
N VAL A 95 4.11 3.94 4.91
CA VAL A 95 5.34 4.02 4.14
C VAL A 95 6.54 3.81 5.03
N ILE A 96 7.61 3.29 4.43
CA ILE A 96 8.94 3.24 5.03
C ILE A 96 9.89 4.10 4.19
N ASP A 97 10.96 4.57 4.81
CA ASP A 97 12.07 5.18 4.11
C ASP A 97 13.19 4.14 4.02
N ASN A 98 13.45 3.67 2.81
CA ASN A 98 14.48 2.68 2.53
C ASN A 98 15.63 3.37 1.81
N ASP A 99 16.57 3.92 2.58
CA ASP A 99 17.73 4.67 2.09
C ASP A 99 17.34 5.82 1.14
N GLY A 100 16.32 6.59 1.52
CA GLY A 100 15.83 7.72 0.73
C GLY A 100 14.71 7.38 -0.24
N ALA A 101 14.46 6.10 -0.50
CA ALA A 101 13.34 5.66 -1.33
C ALA A 101 12.11 5.42 -0.45
N ILE A 102 11.02 6.10 -0.74
CA ILE A 102 9.75 5.93 -0.01
C ILE A 102 8.99 4.76 -0.62
N CYS A 103 8.75 3.74 0.19
CA CYS A 103 8.04 2.53 -0.24
C CYS A 103 6.77 2.32 0.58
N GLY A 104 5.68 1.96 -0.09
CA GLY A 104 4.42 1.65 0.56
C GLY A 104 4.41 0.28 1.22
N GLY A 105 3.51 0.11 2.18
CA GLY A 105 3.29 -1.17 2.84
C GLY A 105 1.93 -1.22 3.51
N VAL A 106 1.59 -2.39 4.03
CA VAL A 106 0.27 -2.69 4.60
C VAL A 106 0.42 -3.29 5.99
N PHE A 107 -0.36 -2.78 6.94
CA PHE A 107 -0.42 -3.35 8.29
C PHE A 107 -1.21 -4.66 8.25
N THR A 108 -0.58 -5.74 8.71
CA THR A 108 -1.19 -7.08 8.77
C THR A 108 -0.99 -7.70 10.16
N ALA A 109 -1.62 -8.84 10.39
CA ALA A 109 -1.44 -9.60 11.63
C ALA A 109 0.00 -10.12 11.78
N LEU A 110 0.76 -10.24 10.68
CA LEU A 110 2.13 -10.74 10.69
C LEU A 110 3.18 -9.62 10.79
N GLY A 111 2.75 -8.37 10.74
CA GLY A 111 3.62 -7.21 10.75
C GLY A 111 3.32 -6.28 9.58
N PHE A 112 4.21 -5.30 9.36
CA PHE A 112 4.06 -4.36 8.26
C PHE A 112 4.59 -5.01 6.97
N MET A 113 3.68 -5.36 6.08
CA MET A 113 3.99 -6.06 4.84
C MET A 113 4.58 -5.10 3.81
N VAL A 114 5.77 -5.41 3.32
CA VAL A 114 6.42 -4.65 2.24
C VAL A 114 6.85 -5.59 1.12
N ARG A 115 6.99 -5.04 -0.08
CA ARG A 115 7.49 -5.77 -1.25
C ARG A 115 8.93 -5.33 -1.52
N ASP A 116 9.88 -6.25 -1.39
CA ASP A 116 11.23 -6.03 -1.88
C ASP A 116 11.43 -6.70 -3.26
N GLU A 117 12.64 -6.65 -3.79
CA GLU A 117 12.93 -7.15 -5.14
C GLU A 117 12.71 -8.67 -5.28
N ASN A 118 12.74 -9.42 -4.18
CA ASN A 118 12.72 -10.87 -4.22
C ASN A 118 11.45 -11.46 -3.59
N GLN A 119 10.88 -10.81 -2.59
CA GLN A 119 9.83 -11.41 -1.77
C GLN A 119 8.98 -10.37 -1.06
N ILE A 120 7.94 -10.85 -0.42
CA ILE A 120 7.19 -10.11 0.59
C ILE A 120 7.92 -10.29 1.93
N THR A 121 8.09 -9.20 2.65
CA THR A 121 8.74 -9.19 3.97
C THR A 121 7.80 -8.51 4.97
N PHE A 122 7.82 -8.96 6.21
CA PHE A 122 7.03 -8.36 7.30
C PHE A 122 7.98 -7.68 8.28
N LEU A 123 7.82 -6.36 8.42
CA LEU A 123 8.68 -5.53 9.26
C LEU A 123 7.97 -5.17 10.57
N PRO A 124 8.73 -4.88 11.63
CA PRO A 124 8.11 -4.35 12.86
C PRO A 124 7.56 -2.94 12.63
N VAL A 125 6.52 -2.58 13.39
CA VAL A 125 5.86 -1.27 13.25
C VAL A 125 6.81 -0.09 13.48
N THR A 126 7.88 -0.29 14.22
CA THR A 126 8.91 0.73 14.48
C THR A 126 9.64 1.18 13.21
N ARG A 127 9.57 0.41 12.13
CA ARG A 127 10.16 0.78 10.83
C ARG A 127 9.26 1.70 10.01
N VAL A 128 8.00 1.87 10.39
CA VAL A 128 7.03 2.66 9.62
C VAL A 128 7.28 4.15 9.86
N LYS A 129 7.47 4.89 8.77
CA LYS A 129 7.68 6.34 8.80
C LYS A 129 6.37 7.09 9.00
N ALA A 130 5.33 6.68 8.29
CA ALA A 130 4.01 7.30 8.35
C ALA A 130 2.94 6.24 8.10
N ALA A 131 1.80 6.39 8.76
CA ALA A 131 0.67 5.49 8.63
C ALA A 131 -0.58 6.25 8.24
N PHE A 132 -1.48 5.60 7.51
CA PHE A 132 -2.69 6.20 6.96
C PHE A 132 -3.88 5.30 7.24
N LYS A 133 -4.95 5.91 7.70
CA LYS A 133 -6.19 5.23 8.10
C LYS A 133 -7.04 4.90 6.87
N VAL A 134 -7.22 3.63 6.58
CA VAL A 134 -8.00 3.16 5.43
C VAL A 134 -9.41 2.76 5.89
N GLY A 135 -10.33 3.68 5.80
CA GLY A 135 -11.72 3.45 6.20
C GLY A 135 -11.84 3.07 7.69
N ARG A 136 -13.06 2.64 8.07
CA ARG A 136 -13.34 2.00 9.38
C ARG A 136 -14.65 1.21 9.34
#